data_1508fb05678ad8ec07f89ce884d23199
#
_entry.id   1508fb05678ad8ec07f89ce884d23199
#
_cell.length_a   1.000
_cell.length_b   1.000
_cell.length_c   1.000
_cell.angle_alpha   90.00
_cell.angle_beta   90.00
_cell.angle_gamma   90.00
#
_symmetry.space_group_name_H-M   'P 1'
#
loop_
_entity.id
_entity.type
_entity.pdbx_description
1 polymer ?
#
loop_
_entity_poly.entity_id
_entity_poly.type
_entity_poly.pdbx_seq_one_letter_code
_entity_poly.pdbx_strand_id
1 'polypeptide(L)'
;MTATAGTTTARTTPAVLRRGAWLASALFWTAFAVVESVNHGWPAVALALAFLVLPDLTFLVAAADAPRMAKGQPAPRAVPCYNAMHRALVPFALAVAYTVLPVDWPPAFAALCGWLAHISYDRAFGYGLRTKEGFQRG
;
A
#
# COMPACT_ATOMS: atom_id res chain seq x y z
N MET A 1 33.64 32.97 23.18
CA MET A 1 32.42 32.18 23.10
C MET A 1 32.25 31.68 21.68
N THR A 2 32.65 30.47 21.40
CA THR A 2 32.54 29.82 20.10
C THR A 2 31.32 28.90 20.15
N ALA A 3 30.27 29.29 19.43
CA ALA A 3 29.07 28.46 19.25
C ALA A 3 29.38 27.32 18.26
N THR A 4 29.42 26.10 18.77
CA THR A 4 29.52 24.89 17.94
C THR A 4 28.20 24.62 17.27
N ALA A 5 28.14 24.85 15.94
CA ALA A 5 27.02 24.45 15.12
C ALA A 5 26.98 22.90 15.07
N GLY A 6 26.06 22.31 15.83
CA GLY A 6 25.83 20.86 15.81
C GLY A 6 25.17 20.46 14.48
N THR A 7 25.86 19.68 13.71
CA THR A 7 25.41 19.08 12.43
C THR A 7 24.29 18.06 12.67
N THR A 8 23.06 18.44 12.39
CA THR A 8 21.84 17.63 12.48
C THR A 8 21.56 16.85 11.17
N THR A 9 22.58 16.31 10.50
CA THR A 9 22.43 15.73 9.16
C THR A 9 22.27 14.19 9.12
N ALA A 10 22.40 13.47 10.24
CA ALA A 10 22.53 12.01 10.19
C ALA A 10 21.21 11.21 10.29
N ARG A 11 20.05 11.82 10.62
CA ARG A 11 18.80 11.09 10.85
C ARG A 11 17.81 11.06 9.68
N THR A 12 17.97 11.90 8.69
CA THR A 12 17.02 12.04 7.54
C THR A 12 17.27 11.03 6.43
N THR A 13 18.50 10.56 6.26
CA THR A 13 18.91 9.72 5.13
C THR A 13 18.19 8.36 5.04
N PRO A 14 18.05 7.56 6.13
CA PRO A 14 17.41 6.24 6.01
C PRO A 14 15.91 6.31 5.71
N ALA A 15 15.20 7.31 6.22
CA ALA A 15 13.78 7.49 5.94
C ALA A 15 13.52 7.92 4.49
N VAL A 16 14.34 8.82 3.96
CA VAL A 16 14.26 9.27 2.56
C VAL A 16 14.55 8.12 1.60
N LEU A 17 15.60 7.34 1.85
CA LEU A 17 15.94 6.17 1.04
C LEU A 17 14.81 5.13 1.06
N ARG A 18 14.24 4.84 2.22
CA ARG A 18 13.12 3.92 2.35
C ARG A 18 11.90 4.38 1.56
N ARG A 19 11.53 5.66 1.66
CA ARG A 19 10.41 6.23 0.89
C ARG A 19 10.69 6.23 -0.61
N GLY A 20 11.93 6.54 -1.02
CA GLY A 20 12.36 6.46 -2.41
C GLY A 20 12.26 5.04 -2.97
N ALA A 21 12.69 4.03 -2.21
CA ALA A 21 12.55 2.63 -2.59
C ALA A 21 11.07 2.21 -2.74
N TRP A 22 10.19 2.65 -1.84
CA TRP A 22 8.76 2.40 -1.96
C TRP A 22 8.12 3.13 -3.15
N LEU A 23 8.58 4.35 -3.47
CA LEU A 23 8.12 5.05 -4.67
C LEU A 23 8.55 4.31 -5.94
N ALA A 24 9.78 3.84 -6.01
CA ALA A 24 10.26 3.02 -7.13
C ALA A 24 9.42 1.74 -7.28
N SER A 25 9.10 1.07 -6.16
CA SER A 25 8.19 -0.08 -6.15
C SER A 25 6.79 0.29 -6.66
N ALA A 26 6.24 1.43 -6.23
CA ALA A 26 4.92 1.90 -6.68
C ALA A 26 4.88 2.12 -8.20
N LEU A 27 5.89 2.78 -8.75
CA LEU A 27 6.01 3.02 -10.19
C LEU A 27 6.19 1.70 -10.97
N PHE A 28 6.98 0.78 -10.44
CA PHE A 28 7.16 -0.56 -11.02
C PHE A 28 5.82 -1.30 -11.14
N TRP A 29 5.07 -1.44 -10.05
CA TRP A 29 3.79 -2.15 -10.06
C TRP A 29 2.71 -1.41 -10.87
N THR A 30 2.74 -0.08 -10.88
CA THR A 30 1.86 0.71 -11.76
C THR A 30 2.16 0.44 -13.23
N ALA A 31 3.43 0.39 -13.62
CA ALA A 31 3.81 0.07 -15.00
C ALA A 31 3.30 -1.31 -15.42
N PHE A 32 3.44 -2.33 -14.55
CA PHE A 32 2.89 -3.66 -14.83
C PHE A 32 1.36 -3.65 -14.92
N ALA A 33 0.66 -2.96 -14.00
CA ALA A 33 -0.79 -2.82 -14.07
C ALA A 33 -1.25 -2.18 -15.40
N VAL A 34 -0.51 -1.17 -15.89
CA VAL A 34 -0.79 -0.53 -17.19
C VAL A 34 -0.54 -1.49 -18.34
N VAL A 35 0.60 -2.20 -18.35
CA VAL A 35 0.93 -3.18 -19.41
C VAL A 35 -0.13 -4.28 -19.48
N GLU A 36 -0.53 -4.85 -18.33
CA GLU A 36 -1.58 -5.86 -18.28
C GLU A 36 -2.93 -5.31 -18.77
N SER A 37 -3.24 -4.05 -18.41
CA SER A 37 -4.46 -3.37 -18.84
C SER A 37 -4.49 -3.14 -20.36
N VAL A 38 -3.36 -2.75 -20.95
CA VAL A 38 -3.24 -2.55 -22.41
C VAL A 38 -3.35 -3.88 -23.16
N ASN A 39 -2.72 -4.94 -22.66
CA ASN A 39 -2.68 -6.24 -23.32
C ASN A 39 -3.98 -7.03 -23.17
N HIS A 40 -4.70 -6.87 -22.07
CA HIS A 40 -5.85 -7.73 -21.71
C HIS A 40 -7.18 -6.97 -21.60
N GLY A 41 -7.18 -5.66 -21.91
CA GLY A 41 -8.38 -4.85 -22.07
C GLY A 41 -9.15 -4.57 -20.78
N TRP A 42 -10.44 -4.26 -20.93
CA TRP A 42 -11.28 -3.74 -19.86
C TRP A 42 -11.32 -4.57 -18.55
N PRO A 43 -11.36 -5.91 -18.58
CA PRO A 43 -11.36 -6.66 -17.31
C PRO A 43 -10.10 -6.45 -16.49
N ALA A 44 -8.92 -6.35 -17.14
CA ALA A 44 -7.67 -6.06 -16.45
C ALA A 44 -7.64 -4.62 -15.92
N VAL A 45 -8.11 -3.64 -16.70
CA VAL A 45 -8.27 -2.24 -16.25
C VAL A 45 -9.15 -2.17 -15.00
N ALA A 46 -10.34 -2.77 -15.07
CA ALA A 46 -11.32 -2.71 -13.99
C ALA A 46 -10.76 -3.32 -12.69
N LEU A 47 -10.10 -4.47 -12.78
CA LEU A 47 -9.54 -5.14 -11.61
C LEU A 47 -8.29 -4.43 -11.06
N ALA A 48 -7.43 -3.91 -11.93
CA ALA A 48 -6.29 -3.10 -11.48
C ALA A 48 -6.75 -1.87 -10.68
N LEU A 49 -7.73 -1.13 -11.19
CA LEU A 49 -8.31 0.04 -10.51
C LEU A 49 -9.08 -0.34 -9.25
N ALA A 50 -9.86 -1.42 -9.27
CA ALA A 50 -10.58 -1.90 -8.11
C ALA A 50 -9.62 -2.23 -6.96
N PHE A 51 -8.54 -2.97 -7.24
CA PHE A 51 -7.57 -3.35 -6.22
C PHE A 51 -6.58 -2.23 -5.86
N LEU A 52 -6.48 -1.18 -6.68
CA LEU A 52 -5.80 0.06 -6.30
C LEU A 52 -6.58 0.83 -5.21
N VAL A 53 -7.88 0.65 -5.11
CA VAL A 53 -8.76 1.38 -4.16
C VAL A 53 -9.24 0.49 -3.01
N LEU A 54 -9.43 -0.80 -3.25
CA LEU A 54 -10.01 -1.76 -2.31
C LEU A 54 -9.37 -1.76 -0.91
N PRO A 55 -8.03 -1.64 -0.75
CA PRO A 55 -7.42 -1.62 0.57
C PRO A 55 -7.96 -0.50 1.47
N ASP A 56 -8.23 0.69 0.92
CA ASP A 56 -8.77 1.81 1.67
C ASP A 56 -10.25 1.63 2.02
N LEU A 57 -11.00 0.84 1.24
CA LEU A 57 -12.40 0.55 1.56
C LEU A 57 -12.55 -0.23 2.88
N THR A 58 -11.47 -0.78 3.41
CA THR A 58 -11.47 -1.40 4.74
C THR A 58 -11.83 -0.44 5.87
N PHE A 59 -11.68 0.88 5.67
CA PHE A 59 -12.18 1.88 6.62
C PHE A 59 -13.72 1.84 6.76
N LEU A 60 -14.44 1.43 5.72
CA LEU A 60 -15.90 1.34 5.73
C LEU A 60 -16.41 0.25 6.70
N VAL A 61 -15.59 -0.74 7.04
CA VAL A 61 -15.94 -1.82 7.99
C VAL A 61 -16.43 -1.26 9.34
N ALA A 62 -15.94 -0.09 9.73
CA ALA A 62 -16.33 0.56 10.97
C ALA A 62 -16.66 2.04 10.77
N ALA A 63 -17.25 2.39 9.62
CA ALA A 63 -17.59 3.78 9.28
C ALA A 63 -18.55 4.43 10.31
N ALA A 64 -19.45 3.63 10.92
CA ALA A 64 -20.36 4.10 11.94
C ALA A 64 -19.65 4.60 13.23
N ASP A 65 -18.42 4.16 13.48
CA ASP A 65 -17.63 4.59 14.62
C ASP A 65 -16.80 5.84 14.35
N ALA A 66 -16.67 6.25 13.08
CA ALA A 66 -15.84 7.38 12.65
C ALA A 66 -16.08 8.69 13.43
N PRO A 67 -17.34 9.07 13.79
CA PRO A 67 -17.59 10.30 14.56
C PRO A 67 -16.97 10.30 15.96
N ARG A 68 -16.61 9.11 16.48
CA ARG A 68 -16.03 8.95 17.83
C ARG A 68 -14.51 8.86 17.80
N MET A 69 -13.92 8.85 16.61
CA MET A 69 -12.48 8.65 16.41
C MET A 69 -11.76 9.97 16.21
N ALA A 70 -10.47 10.02 16.58
CA ALA A 70 -9.62 11.15 16.26
C ALA A 70 -9.37 11.23 14.75
N LYS A 71 -9.07 12.43 14.25
CA LYS A 71 -8.77 12.65 12.83
C LYS A 71 -7.65 11.70 12.35
N GLY A 72 -7.93 10.93 11.31
CA GLY A 72 -6.97 9.97 10.75
C GLY A 72 -6.80 8.68 11.53
N GLN A 73 -7.62 8.45 12.58
CA GLN A 73 -7.65 7.22 13.35
C GLN A 73 -8.81 6.33 12.89
N PRO A 74 -8.54 5.17 12.23
CA PRO A 74 -9.60 4.19 11.98
C PRO A 74 -10.08 3.58 13.30
N ALA A 75 -11.36 3.21 13.34
CA ALA A 75 -11.91 2.53 14.51
C ALA A 75 -11.18 1.19 14.75
N PRO A 76 -10.92 0.82 16.03
CA PRO A 76 -10.14 -0.37 16.37
C PRO A 76 -10.64 -1.66 15.71
N ARG A 77 -11.94 -1.82 15.49
CA ARG A 77 -12.48 -3.02 14.83
C ARG A 77 -12.19 -3.09 13.33
N ALA A 78 -11.84 -1.98 12.67
CA ALA A 78 -11.41 -1.96 11.27
C ALA A 78 -9.92 -2.32 11.12
N VAL A 79 -9.12 -2.16 12.18
CA VAL A 79 -7.65 -2.33 12.14
C VAL A 79 -7.20 -3.72 11.65
N PRO A 80 -7.79 -4.86 12.06
CA PRO A 80 -7.36 -6.16 11.54
C PRO A 80 -7.53 -6.28 10.04
N CYS A 81 -8.67 -5.84 9.50
CA CYS A 81 -8.95 -5.86 8.06
C CYS A 81 -8.02 -4.90 7.31
N TYR A 82 -7.87 -3.66 7.81
CA TYR A 82 -6.94 -2.68 7.27
C TYR A 82 -5.52 -3.25 7.20
N ASN A 83 -5.00 -3.76 8.32
CA ASN A 83 -3.64 -4.29 8.37
C ASN A 83 -3.44 -5.50 7.45
N ALA A 84 -4.44 -6.37 7.29
CA ALA A 84 -4.38 -7.50 6.36
C ALA A 84 -4.23 -7.01 4.92
N MET A 85 -5.06 -6.04 4.51
CA MET A 85 -5.02 -5.47 3.16
C MET A 85 -3.79 -4.61 2.87
N HIS A 86 -3.11 -4.10 3.91
CA HIS A 86 -1.91 -3.25 3.76
C HIS A 86 -0.59 -3.99 4.06
N ARG A 87 -0.62 -5.32 4.17
CA ARG A 87 0.61 -6.15 4.24
C ARG A 87 1.09 -6.48 2.83
N ALA A 88 2.15 -5.83 2.37
CA ALA A 88 2.71 -6.04 1.03
C ALA A 88 3.08 -7.50 0.73
N LEU A 89 3.46 -8.27 1.75
CA LEU A 89 3.79 -9.68 1.60
C LEU A 89 2.61 -10.53 1.08
N VAL A 90 1.35 -10.14 1.40
CA VAL A 90 0.16 -10.88 0.96
C VAL A 90 -0.01 -10.82 -0.55
N PRO A 91 -0.22 -9.65 -1.19
CA PRO A 91 -0.34 -9.59 -2.65
C PRO A 91 0.95 -9.99 -3.37
N PHE A 92 2.13 -9.79 -2.76
CA PHE A 92 3.38 -10.24 -3.34
C PHE A 92 3.47 -11.78 -3.41
N ALA A 93 3.12 -12.48 -2.32
CA ALA A 93 3.10 -13.94 -2.32
C ALA A 93 2.07 -14.49 -3.32
N LEU A 94 0.90 -13.84 -3.46
CA LEU A 94 -0.11 -14.19 -4.45
C LEU A 94 0.40 -13.94 -5.89
N ALA A 95 1.14 -12.85 -6.13
CA ALA A 95 1.73 -12.58 -7.43
C ALA A 95 2.78 -13.63 -7.80
N VAL A 96 3.65 -14.03 -6.85
CA VAL A 96 4.60 -15.12 -7.06
C VAL A 96 3.84 -16.44 -7.32
N ALA A 97 2.81 -16.76 -6.53
CA ALA A 97 2.01 -17.96 -6.75
C ALA A 97 1.35 -17.95 -8.13
N TYR A 98 0.84 -16.81 -8.59
CA TYR A 98 0.28 -16.66 -9.94
C TYR A 98 1.29 -17.03 -11.03
N THR A 99 2.56 -16.63 -10.88
CA THR A 99 3.60 -16.90 -11.91
C THR A 99 4.06 -18.36 -11.94
N VAL A 100 3.90 -19.12 -10.86
CA VAL A 100 4.37 -20.52 -10.78
C VAL A 100 3.23 -21.56 -10.87
N LEU A 101 2.00 -21.16 -10.66
CA LEU A 101 0.83 -22.01 -10.79
C LEU A 101 0.25 -21.91 -12.21
N PRO A 102 -0.45 -22.94 -12.71
CA PRO A 102 -1.07 -22.92 -14.04
C PRO A 102 -2.36 -22.07 -14.04
N VAL A 103 -2.23 -20.81 -13.63
CA VAL A 103 -3.34 -19.83 -13.64
C VAL A 103 -3.21 -18.98 -14.89
N ASP A 104 -4.16 -19.11 -15.80
CA ASP A 104 -4.22 -18.31 -17.03
C ASP A 104 -5.42 -17.36 -16.96
N TRP A 105 -5.31 -16.35 -16.12
CA TRP A 105 -6.30 -15.29 -16.03
C TRP A 105 -5.63 -13.92 -15.76
N PRO A 106 -5.12 -13.26 -16.82
CA PRO A 106 -4.37 -12.00 -16.71
C PRO A 106 -5.01 -10.90 -15.87
N PRO A 107 -6.36 -10.72 -15.86
CA PRO A 107 -6.98 -9.73 -14.97
C PRO A 107 -6.69 -9.93 -13.48
N ALA A 108 -6.45 -11.18 -13.03
CA ALA A 108 -6.04 -11.42 -11.64
C ALA A 108 -4.63 -10.87 -11.35
N PHE A 109 -3.70 -11.00 -12.29
CA PHE A 109 -2.37 -10.43 -12.14
C PHE A 109 -2.42 -8.90 -12.15
N ALA A 110 -3.23 -8.30 -13.03
CA ALA A 110 -3.48 -6.86 -13.05
C ALA A 110 -4.02 -6.34 -11.68
N ALA A 111 -4.94 -7.09 -11.06
CA ALA A 111 -5.45 -6.81 -9.72
C ALA A 111 -4.35 -6.81 -8.67
N LEU A 112 -3.47 -7.82 -8.68
CA LEU A 112 -2.33 -7.92 -7.75
C LEU A 112 -1.34 -6.77 -7.95
N CYS A 113 -1.08 -6.37 -9.19
CA CYS A 113 -0.26 -5.20 -9.50
C CYS A 113 -0.89 -3.91 -8.94
N GLY A 114 -2.19 -3.72 -9.11
CA GLY A 114 -2.93 -2.58 -8.53
C GLY A 114 -2.83 -2.54 -7.01
N TRP A 115 -2.99 -3.68 -6.36
CA TRP A 115 -2.89 -3.81 -4.90
C TRP A 115 -1.48 -3.51 -4.39
N LEU A 116 -0.44 -4.05 -5.04
CA LEU A 116 0.96 -3.77 -4.71
C LEU A 116 1.33 -2.31 -4.95
N ALA A 117 0.82 -1.69 -6.01
CA ALA A 117 1.00 -0.28 -6.28
C ALA A 117 0.41 0.58 -5.15
N HIS A 118 -0.84 0.30 -4.73
CA HIS A 118 -1.50 1.00 -3.62
C HIS A 118 -0.64 0.97 -2.36
N ILE A 119 -0.25 -0.22 -1.88
CA ILE A 119 0.56 -0.36 -0.66
C ILE A 119 1.90 0.38 -0.80
N SER A 120 2.50 0.32 -1.99
CA SER A 120 3.79 0.96 -2.24
C SER A 120 3.68 2.49 -2.21
N TYR A 121 2.61 3.07 -2.75
CA TYR A 121 2.33 4.51 -2.62
C TYR A 121 2.11 4.90 -1.17
N ASP A 122 1.33 4.15 -0.43
CA ASP A 122 1.12 4.41 1.00
C ASP A 122 2.45 4.48 1.76
N ARG A 123 3.33 3.49 1.55
CA ARG A 123 4.65 3.48 2.19
C ARG A 123 5.54 4.64 1.75
N ALA A 124 5.48 5.04 0.48
CA ALA A 124 6.22 6.18 -0.06
C ALA A 124 5.76 7.50 0.60
N PHE A 125 4.46 7.65 0.82
CA PHE A 125 3.89 8.83 1.48
C PHE A 125 4.02 8.78 3.02
N GLY A 126 4.49 7.67 3.59
CA GLY A 126 4.72 7.53 5.02
C GLY A 126 3.55 6.91 5.78
N TYR A 127 2.53 6.40 5.07
CA TYR A 127 1.46 5.63 5.69
C TYR A 127 1.92 4.20 5.98
N GLY A 128 1.40 3.61 7.03
CA GLY A 128 1.85 2.29 7.49
C GLY A 128 0.74 1.44 8.09
N LEU A 129 1.14 0.29 8.64
CA LEU A 129 0.26 -0.54 9.45
C LEU A 129 -0.19 0.22 10.70
N ARG A 130 -1.30 -0.18 11.25
CA ARG A 130 -1.91 0.47 12.43
C ARG A 130 -1.68 -0.35 13.69
N THR A 131 -1.60 0.32 14.84
CA THR A 131 -1.69 -0.30 16.16
C THR A 131 -3.10 -0.81 16.42
N LYS A 132 -3.32 -1.56 17.49
CA LYS A 132 -4.66 -2.06 17.86
C LYS A 132 -5.66 -0.92 18.12
N GLU A 133 -5.15 0.22 18.56
CA GLU A 133 -5.93 1.43 18.85
C GLU A 133 -6.21 2.28 17.59
N GLY A 134 -5.61 1.92 16.44
CA GLY A 134 -5.80 2.60 15.15
C GLY A 134 -4.75 3.64 14.80
N PHE A 135 -3.72 3.85 15.62
CA PHE A 135 -2.64 4.79 15.31
C PHE A 135 -1.62 4.18 14.34
N GLN A 136 -0.92 5.02 13.58
CA GLN A 136 0.16 4.55 12.72
C GLN A 136 1.30 3.96 13.55
N ARG A 137 1.85 2.83 13.07
CA ARG A 137 3.10 2.31 13.60
C ARG A 137 4.26 3.12 12.99
N GLY A 138 5.11 3.60 13.88
CA GLY A 138 6.34 4.31 13.50
C GLY A 138 7.37 3.41 12.81
#